data_356db41ff4099676eb5efc713dd94060
#
_entry.id   356db41ff4099676eb5efc713dd94060
#
_cell.length_a   1.000
_cell.length_b   1.000
_cell.length_c   1.000
_cell.angle_alpha   90.00
_cell.angle_beta   90.00
_cell.angle_gamma   90.00
#
_symmetry.space_group_name_H-M   'P 1'
#
loop_
_entity.id
_entity.type
_entity.pdbx_description
1 polymer ?
#
loop_
_entity_poly.entity_id
_entity_poly.type
_entity_poly.pdbx_seq_one_letter_code
_entity_poly.pdbx_strand_id
1 'polypeptide(L)'
;EVSGSLRPEEPAFCETTPYAPNSPYSASKASADHLVRAYYHTFGLPVLTTNCSNNYGPYQFPEKLIPLMILNACEGKSLPIYGDGSNIRDWLHVEDHCSGILSVLRKGRLGETYCIGGASEKTNMEVIDTLCHILDKHYPVGAPHNQLKTFVTDRPGHDQRYAIDFSKIQNELGWQPSYSFEQGMEQTVEWYINHQEWCENVTSGKYQRERLGI
;
A
#
# COMPACT_ATOMS: atom_id res chain seq x y z
N GLU A 1 -8.59 3.95 -2.91
CA GLU A 1 -8.78 4.51 -4.28
C GLU A 1 -10.26 4.52 -4.73
N VAL A 2 -11.11 3.58 -4.27
CA VAL A 2 -12.54 3.55 -4.66
C VAL A 2 -13.34 4.74 -4.14
N SER A 3 -12.91 5.35 -3.04
CA SER A 3 -13.57 6.52 -2.41
C SER A 3 -12.97 7.87 -2.81
N GLY A 4 -12.01 7.89 -3.73
CA GLY A 4 -11.36 9.11 -4.23
C GLY A 4 -10.15 9.53 -3.43
N SER A 5 -9.90 10.84 -3.32
CA SER A 5 -8.77 11.46 -2.63
C SER A 5 -9.26 12.35 -1.48
N LEU A 6 -8.49 12.39 -0.41
CA LEU A 6 -8.75 13.24 0.77
C LEU A 6 -7.89 14.51 0.72
N ARG A 7 -8.43 15.60 1.25
CA ARG A 7 -7.63 16.74 1.68
C ARG A 7 -6.99 16.45 3.04
N PRO A 8 -5.92 17.15 3.43
CA PRO A 8 -5.21 16.86 4.68
C PRO A 8 -6.08 16.86 5.94
N GLU A 9 -7.10 17.74 5.97
CA GLU A 9 -7.99 17.93 7.12
C GLU A 9 -9.23 17.03 7.14
N GLU A 10 -9.48 16.28 6.06
CA GLU A 10 -10.67 15.42 5.96
C GLU A 10 -10.49 14.15 6.80
N PRO A 11 -11.58 13.60 7.37
CA PRO A 11 -11.51 12.33 8.08
C PRO A 11 -11.12 11.19 7.13
N ALA A 12 -10.47 10.17 7.66
CA ALA A 12 -10.12 8.95 6.91
C ALA A 12 -11.37 8.27 6.34
N PHE A 13 -11.22 7.55 5.24
CA PHE A 13 -12.29 6.77 4.63
C PHE A 13 -12.77 5.65 5.56
N CYS A 14 -14.07 5.48 5.67
CA CYS A 14 -14.71 4.39 6.40
C CYS A 14 -15.73 3.67 5.50
N GLU A 15 -16.39 2.65 6.01
CA GLU A 15 -17.33 1.81 5.27
C GLU A 15 -18.56 2.58 4.74
N THR A 16 -18.88 3.73 5.34
CA THR A 16 -20.00 4.57 4.92
C THR A 16 -19.59 5.68 3.95
N THR A 17 -18.29 5.83 3.66
CA THR A 17 -17.81 6.83 2.71
C THR A 17 -18.31 6.47 1.29
N PRO A 18 -18.96 7.39 0.57
CA PRO A 18 -19.39 7.15 -0.80
C PRO A 18 -18.21 6.85 -1.72
N TYR A 19 -18.42 5.97 -2.69
CA TYR A 19 -17.43 5.74 -3.75
C TYR A 19 -17.39 6.93 -4.70
N ALA A 20 -16.18 7.42 -4.98
CA ALA A 20 -15.91 8.56 -5.88
C ALA A 20 -14.58 8.32 -6.63
N PRO A 21 -14.46 7.22 -7.43
CA PRO A 21 -13.21 6.84 -8.06
C PRO A 21 -12.74 7.87 -9.10
N ASN A 22 -11.47 8.28 -9.03
CA ASN A 22 -10.88 9.30 -9.90
C ASN A 22 -10.11 8.73 -11.11
N SER A 23 -10.01 7.42 -11.24
CA SER A 23 -9.32 6.76 -12.36
C SER A 23 -10.10 5.58 -12.92
N PRO A 24 -9.87 5.18 -14.19
CA PRO A 24 -10.48 3.96 -14.74
C PRO A 24 -10.20 2.70 -13.92
N TYR A 25 -9.00 2.59 -13.36
CA TYR A 25 -8.63 1.50 -12.46
C TYR A 25 -9.49 1.51 -11.19
N SER A 26 -9.55 2.64 -10.49
CA SER A 26 -10.36 2.79 -9.27
C SER A 26 -11.85 2.56 -9.55
N ALA A 27 -12.35 3.02 -10.70
CA ALA A 27 -13.73 2.78 -11.12
C ALA A 27 -14.00 1.27 -11.35
N SER A 28 -13.06 0.53 -11.92
CA SER A 28 -13.19 -0.93 -12.11
C SER A 28 -13.26 -1.66 -10.76
N LYS A 29 -12.47 -1.23 -9.76
CA LYS A 29 -12.49 -1.79 -8.41
C LYS A 29 -13.80 -1.46 -7.68
N ALA A 30 -14.28 -0.22 -7.76
CA ALA A 30 -15.59 0.19 -7.23
C ALA A 30 -16.74 -0.62 -7.86
N SER A 31 -16.67 -0.85 -9.16
CA SER A 31 -17.67 -1.69 -9.88
C SER A 31 -17.66 -3.13 -9.37
N ALA A 32 -16.49 -3.71 -9.07
CA ALA A 32 -16.39 -5.03 -8.50
C ALA A 32 -17.08 -5.11 -7.13
N ASP A 33 -16.85 -4.14 -6.25
CA ASP A 33 -17.49 -4.08 -4.93
C ASP A 33 -19.02 -3.95 -5.05
N HIS A 34 -19.50 -3.13 -5.98
CA HIS A 34 -20.94 -3.02 -6.28
C HIS A 34 -21.55 -4.34 -6.80
N LEU A 35 -20.83 -5.08 -7.65
CA LEU A 35 -21.28 -6.38 -8.12
C LEU A 35 -21.36 -7.40 -6.98
N VAL A 36 -20.34 -7.48 -6.14
CA VAL A 36 -20.34 -8.35 -4.95
C VAL A 36 -21.54 -8.04 -4.06
N ARG A 37 -21.79 -6.77 -3.76
CA ARG A 37 -22.94 -6.33 -2.98
C ARG A 37 -24.26 -6.71 -3.67
N ALA A 38 -24.38 -6.52 -4.98
CA ALA A 38 -25.59 -6.85 -5.73
C ALA A 38 -25.90 -8.35 -5.68
N TYR A 39 -24.90 -9.21 -5.78
CA TYR A 39 -25.06 -10.67 -5.66
C TYR A 39 -25.56 -11.09 -4.28
N TYR A 40 -25.09 -10.46 -3.22
CA TYR A 40 -25.63 -10.68 -1.87
C TYR A 40 -27.12 -10.33 -1.79
N HIS A 41 -27.52 -9.12 -2.21
CA HIS A 41 -28.89 -8.66 -2.09
C HIS A 41 -29.86 -9.37 -3.03
N THR A 42 -29.41 -9.79 -4.23
CA THR A 42 -30.29 -10.42 -5.23
C THR A 42 -30.40 -11.92 -5.02
N PHE A 43 -29.29 -12.57 -4.70
CA PHE A 43 -29.23 -14.04 -4.70
C PHE A 43 -28.87 -14.65 -3.33
N GLY A 44 -28.63 -13.83 -2.31
CA GLY A 44 -28.25 -14.32 -0.98
C GLY A 44 -26.85 -14.95 -0.94
N LEU A 45 -25.95 -14.60 -1.91
CA LEU A 45 -24.59 -15.12 -1.91
C LEU A 45 -23.87 -14.68 -0.62
N PRO A 46 -23.31 -15.60 0.18
CA PRO A 46 -22.64 -15.24 1.43
C PRO A 46 -21.29 -14.56 1.14
N VAL A 47 -21.29 -13.24 1.08
CA VAL A 47 -20.12 -12.42 0.73
C VAL A 47 -19.64 -11.57 1.89
N LEU A 48 -18.37 -11.20 1.85
CA LEU A 48 -17.71 -10.22 2.68
C LEU A 48 -16.83 -9.35 1.78
N THR A 49 -16.81 -8.04 1.99
CA THR A 49 -15.97 -7.11 1.24
C THR A 49 -14.93 -6.51 2.17
N THR A 50 -13.69 -6.35 1.71
CA THR A 50 -12.66 -5.61 2.44
C THR A 50 -12.04 -4.53 1.57
N ASN A 51 -11.87 -3.32 2.13
CA ASN A 51 -11.12 -2.23 1.54
C ASN A 51 -9.90 -1.95 2.42
N CYS A 52 -8.70 -1.94 1.84
CA CYS A 52 -7.47 -1.82 2.61
C CYS A 52 -6.63 -0.61 2.22
N SER A 53 -5.76 -0.21 3.14
CA SER A 53 -4.69 0.77 2.93
C SER A 53 -3.62 0.26 1.98
N ASN A 54 -2.61 1.11 1.69
CA ASN A 54 -1.48 0.73 0.87
C ASN A 54 -0.66 -0.38 1.55
N ASN A 55 -0.56 -1.53 0.89
CA ASN A 55 0.20 -2.65 1.42
C ASN A 55 1.69 -2.51 1.11
N TYR A 56 2.52 -3.02 2.01
CA TYR A 56 3.95 -3.23 1.82
C TYR A 56 4.40 -4.48 2.58
N GLY A 57 5.57 -5.00 2.22
CA GLY A 57 6.13 -6.20 2.87
C GLY A 57 6.77 -7.15 1.88
N PRO A 58 7.15 -8.35 2.34
CA PRO A 58 7.69 -9.42 1.51
C PRO A 58 6.81 -9.77 0.30
N TYR A 59 7.44 -10.22 -0.78
CA TYR A 59 6.80 -10.70 -2.01
C TYR A 59 5.98 -9.66 -2.80
N GLN A 60 6.07 -8.36 -2.49
CA GLN A 60 5.44 -7.33 -3.31
C GLN A 60 6.20 -7.17 -4.63
N PHE A 61 5.47 -7.15 -5.75
CA PHE A 61 6.09 -7.01 -7.07
C PHE A 61 6.86 -5.69 -7.20
N PRO A 62 8.08 -5.70 -7.78
CA PRO A 62 9.02 -4.57 -7.79
C PRO A 62 8.64 -3.33 -8.62
N GLU A 63 7.43 -3.22 -9.13
CA GLU A 63 6.88 -1.98 -9.71
C GLU A 63 6.37 -0.99 -8.65
N LYS A 64 6.10 -1.50 -7.43
CA LYS A 64 5.55 -0.68 -6.35
C LYS A 64 6.66 0.10 -5.65
N LEU A 65 6.27 1.22 -5.02
CA LEU A 65 7.20 2.22 -4.46
C LEU A 65 8.30 1.58 -3.61
N ILE A 66 7.94 0.86 -2.56
CA ILE A 66 8.91 0.36 -1.57
C ILE A 66 9.90 -0.65 -2.19
N PRO A 67 9.47 -1.76 -2.82
CA PRO A 67 10.42 -2.70 -3.40
C PRO A 67 11.25 -2.10 -4.56
N LEU A 68 10.66 -1.22 -5.37
CA LEU A 68 11.40 -0.51 -6.43
C LEU A 68 12.54 0.32 -5.85
N MET A 69 12.27 1.10 -4.78
CA MET A 69 13.30 1.94 -4.15
C MET A 69 14.40 1.11 -3.49
N ILE A 70 14.05 -0.02 -2.84
CA ILE A 70 15.04 -0.92 -2.25
C ILE A 70 15.99 -1.46 -3.33
N LEU A 71 15.44 -2.02 -4.41
CA LEU A 71 16.26 -2.60 -5.48
C LEU A 71 17.09 -1.56 -6.22
N ASN A 72 16.52 -0.38 -6.49
CA ASN A 72 17.27 0.71 -7.09
C ASN A 72 18.42 1.17 -6.20
N ALA A 73 18.19 1.33 -4.91
CA ALA A 73 19.22 1.72 -3.96
C ALA A 73 20.37 0.71 -3.90
N CYS A 74 20.05 -0.59 -3.81
CA CYS A 74 21.05 -1.66 -3.81
C CYS A 74 21.91 -1.69 -5.09
N GLU A 75 21.36 -1.23 -6.22
CA GLU A 75 22.07 -1.14 -7.49
C GLU A 75 22.73 0.24 -7.75
N GLY A 76 22.64 1.17 -6.80
CA GLY A 76 23.16 2.55 -6.96
C GLY A 76 22.39 3.37 -8.01
N LYS A 77 21.16 2.99 -8.33
CA LYS A 77 20.28 3.69 -9.27
C LYS A 77 19.51 4.81 -8.55
N SER A 78 18.98 5.77 -9.34
CA SER A 78 18.20 6.88 -8.79
C SER A 78 16.90 6.40 -8.12
N LEU A 79 16.52 7.12 -7.06
CA LEU A 79 15.26 6.94 -6.33
C LEU A 79 14.27 8.02 -6.80
N PRO A 80 13.39 7.74 -7.77
CA PRO A 80 12.52 8.75 -8.34
C PRO A 80 11.40 9.17 -7.38
N ILE A 81 11.35 10.45 -7.03
CA ILE A 81 10.33 11.06 -6.19
C ILE A 81 9.39 11.87 -7.07
N TYR A 82 8.12 11.46 -7.13
CA TYR A 82 7.11 12.15 -7.93
C TYR A 82 6.68 13.45 -7.25
N GLY A 83 6.65 14.55 -8.03
CA GLY A 83 6.35 15.88 -7.51
C GLY A 83 7.37 16.30 -6.44
N ASP A 84 6.89 16.75 -5.30
CA ASP A 84 7.68 17.10 -4.12
C ASP A 84 7.73 15.99 -3.05
N GLY A 85 7.06 14.86 -3.30
CA GLY A 85 6.98 13.74 -2.36
C GLY A 85 6.00 13.94 -1.20
N SER A 86 5.16 14.97 -1.23
CA SER A 86 4.22 15.32 -0.15
C SER A 86 2.95 14.45 -0.11
N ASN A 87 2.69 13.63 -1.13
CA ASN A 87 1.53 12.75 -1.14
C ASN A 87 1.55 11.80 0.06
N ILE A 88 0.43 11.73 0.77
CA ILE A 88 0.28 10.94 2.00
C ILE A 88 -0.44 9.63 1.69
N ARG A 89 0.07 8.54 2.26
CA ARG A 89 -0.55 7.21 2.22
C ARG A 89 -0.56 6.60 3.61
N ASP A 90 -1.63 5.88 3.93
CA ASP A 90 -1.67 4.99 5.07
C ASP A 90 -1.05 3.64 4.67
N TRP A 91 -0.07 3.18 5.42
CA TRP A 91 0.74 2.00 5.10
C TRP A 91 0.40 0.84 6.04
N LEU A 92 0.08 -0.31 5.43
CA LEU A 92 -0.33 -1.53 6.12
C LEU A 92 0.64 -2.67 5.79
N HIS A 93 1.27 -3.25 6.81
CA HIS A 93 2.13 -4.41 6.59
C HIS A 93 1.31 -5.60 6.07
N VAL A 94 1.85 -6.34 5.09
CA VAL A 94 1.11 -7.41 4.40
C VAL A 94 0.62 -8.52 5.35
N GLU A 95 1.38 -8.86 6.40
CA GLU A 95 0.95 -9.86 7.38
C GLU A 95 -0.24 -9.37 8.21
N ASP A 96 -0.27 -8.08 8.56
CA ASP A 96 -1.44 -7.49 9.22
C ASP A 96 -2.66 -7.50 8.29
N HIS A 97 -2.47 -7.18 7.00
CA HIS A 97 -3.56 -7.28 6.04
C HIS A 97 -4.10 -8.71 5.93
N CYS A 98 -3.22 -9.71 5.81
CA CYS A 98 -3.62 -11.11 5.79
C CYS A 98 -4.37 -11.53 7.05
N SER A 99 -3.90 -11.10 8.22
CA SER A 99 -4.58 -11.38 9.50
C SER A 99 -5.95 -10.71 9.59
N GLY A 100 -6.07 -9.48 9.05
CA GLY A 100 -7.32 -8.74 8.94
C GLY A 100 -8.34 -9.47 8.05
N ILE A 101 -7.93 -9.90 6.85
CA ILE A 101 -8.78 -10.69 5.95
C ILE A 101 -9.24 -11.99 6.64
N LEU A 102 -8.34 -12.70 7.32
CA LEU A 102 -8.70 -13.93 8.05
C LEU A 102 -9.67 -13.65 9.20
N SER A 103 -9.52 -12.51 9.89
CA SER A 103 -10.46 -12.09 10.93
C SER A 103 -11.85 -11.84 10.36
N VAL A 104 -11.92 -11.10 9.24
CA VAL A 104 -13.18 -10.83 8.54
C VAL A 104 -13.83 -12.12 8.03
N LEU A 105 -13.05 -13.01 7.42
CA LEU A 105 -13.54 -14.29 6.91
C LEU A 105 -14.15 -15.18 8.01
N ARG A 106 -13.54 -15.18 9.20
CA ARG A 106 -13.96 -16.04 10.32
C ARG A 106 -15.09 -15.49 11.17
N LYS A 107 -15.16 -14.16 11.30
CA LYS A 107 -16.03 -13.50 12.28
C LYS A 107 -16.91 -12.39 11.69
N GLY A 108 -16.64 -11.95 10.45
CA GLY A 108 -17.36 -10.86 9.82
C GLY A 108 -18.83 -11.19 9.57
N ARG A 109 -19.67 -10.18 9.58
CA ARG A 109 -21.09 -10.32 9.25
C ARG A 109 -21.28 -10.35 7.74
N LEU A 110 -21.95 -11.38 7.24
CA LEU A 110 -22.22 -11.54 5.80
C LEU A 110 -22.95 -10.32 5.22
N GLY A 111 -22.54 -9.94 4.02
CA GLY A 111 -23.04 -8.75 3.31
C GLY A 111 -22.38 -7.45 3.71
N GLU A 112 -21.52 -7.44 4.74
CA GLU A 112 -20.87 -6.25 5.24
C GLU A 112 -19.52 -5.98 4.56
N THR A 113 -19.12 -4.71 4.60
CA THR A 113 -17.78 -4.25 4.22
C THR A 113 -16.98 -3.96 5.49
N TYR A 114 -15.68 -4.24 5.46
CA TYR A 114 -14.74 -3.92 6.53
C TYR A 114 -13.52 -3.18 5.95
N CYS A 115 -13.20 -2.04 6.53
CA CYS A 115 -11.99 -1.30 6.23
C CYS A 115 -10.81 -1.84 7.05
N ILE A 116 -9.66 -2.05 6.41
CA ILE A 116 -8.43 -2.57 7.03
C ILE A 116 -7.33 -1.53 6.84
N GLY A 117 -7.05 -0.73 7.86
CA GLY A 117 -6.07 0.36 7.85
C GLY A 117 -4.80 0.02 8.61
N GLY A 118 -3.70 0.70 8.26
CA GLY A 118 -2.39 0.50 8.88
C GLY A 118 -2.12 1.41 10.08
N ALA A 119 -2.95 2.42 10.32
CA ALA A 119 -2.73 3.48 11.31
C ALA A 119 -1.38 4.19 11.13
N SER A 120 -0.88 4.27 9.91
CA SER A 120 0.46 4.75 9.61
C SER A 120 0.49 5.64 8.37
N GLU A 121 -0.04 6.85 8.52
CA GLU A 121 0.05 7.86 7.48
C GLU A 121 1.46 8.41 7.37
N LYS A 122 2.06 8.32 6.18
CA LYS A 122 3.39 8.85 5.87
C LYS A 122 3.35 9.51 4.49
N THR A 123 4.11 10.58 4.34
CA THR A 123 4.41 11.14 3.02
C THR A 123 5.34 10.20 2.25
N ASN A 124 5.32 10.28 0.94
CA ASN A 124 6.28 9.53 0.11
C ASN A 124 7.73 9.86 0.48
N MET A 125 7.99 11.12 0.86
CA MET A 125 9.32 11.53 1.30
C MET A 125 9.72 10.82 2.60
N GLU A 126 8.85 10.79 3.63
CA GLU A 126 9.12 10.09 4.90
C GLU A 126 9.36 8.59 4.68
N VAL A 127 8.60 7.96 3.77
CA VAL A 127 8.81 6.55 3.40
C VAL A 127 10.21 6.34 2.84
N ILE A 128 10.64 7.17 1.88
CA ILE A 128 11.95 7.06 1.24
C ILE A 128 13.07 7.39 2.22
N ASP A 129 12.88 8.38 3.10
CA ASP A 129 13.87 8.72 4.15
C ASP A 129 14.08 7.55 5.12
N THR A 130 13.00 6.95 5.59
CA THR A 130 13.04 5.78 6.47
C THR A 130 13.74 4.60 5.79
N LEU A 131 13.42 4.35 4.53
CA LEU A 131 14.01 3.30 3.72
C LEU A 131 15.53 3.51 3.54
N CYS A 132 15.96 4.72 3.16
CA CYS A 132 17.38 5.05 3.02
C CYS A 132 18.13 4.87 4.34
N HIS A 133 17.57 5.31 5.46
CA HIS A 133 18.18 5.15 6.77
C HIS A 133 18.38 3.66 7.14
N ILE A 134 17.39 2.82 6.87
CA ILE A 134 17.47 1.37 7.12
C ILE A 134 18.51 0.73 6.20
N LEU A 135 18.54 1.11 4.92
CA LEU A 135 19.53 0.62 3.97
C LEU A 135 20.96 1.02 4.37
N ASP A 136 21.18 2.25 4.82
CA ASP A 136 22.50 2.70 5.28
C ASP A 136 23.04 1.84 6.44
N LYS A 137 22.12 1.30 7.28
CA LYS A 137 22.45 0.42 8.40
C LYS A 137 22.69 -1.04 7.97
N HIS A 138 21.81 -1.60 7.13
CA HIS A 138 21.81 -3.04 6.79
C HIS A 138 22.53 -3.37 5.47
N TYR A 139 22.67 -2.40 4.59
CA TYR A 139 23.35 -2.50 3.30
C TYR A 139 24.19 -1.25 3.02
N PRO A 140 25.33 -1.06 3.72
CA PRO A 140 26.11 0.17 3.66
C PRO A 140 26.85 0.40 2.35
N VAL A 141 26.80 -0.55 1.41
CA VAL A 141 27.40 -0.39 0.07
C VAL A 141 26.63 0.70 -0.69
N GLY A 142 27.31 1.80 -1.01
CA GLY A 142 26.70 2.96 -1.69
C GLY A 142 26.08 4.01 -0.74
N ALA A 143 26.18 3.82 0.58
CA ALA A 143 25.70 4.83 1.54
C ALA A 143 26.45 6.18 1.42
N PRO A 144 25.79 7.30 1.72
CA PRO A 144 24.40 7.44 2.13
C PRO A 144 23.41 7.36 0.94
N HIS A 145 22.44 6.43 1.01
CA HIS A 145 21.49 6.18 -0.08
C HIS A 145 20.58 7.37 -0.39
N ASN A 146 20.42 8.27 0.55
CA ASN A 146 19.64 9.51 0.40
C ASN A 146 20.15 10.44 -0.74
N GLN A 147 21.44 10.35 -1.11
CA GLN A 147 21.98 11.08 -2.28
C GLN A 147 21.46 10.56 -3.62
N LEU A 148 20.84 9.38 -3.68
CA LEU A 148 20.24 8.80 -4.88
C LEU A 148 18.87 9.38 -5.21
N LYS A 149 18.27 10.19 -4.33
CA LYS A 149 16.96 10.81 -4.54
C LYS A 149 16.98 11.74 -5.76
N THR A 150 15.97 11.60 -6.61
CA THR A 150 15.80 12.41 -7.81
C THR A 150 14.34 12.80 -7.96
N PHE A 151 14.04 14.09 -7.98
CA PHE A 151 12.69 14.58 -8.20
C PHE A 151 12.31 14.47 -9.68
N VAL A 152 11.13 13.92 -9.93
CA VAL A 152 10.59 13.75 -11.29
C VAL A 152 9.20 14.37 -11.38
N THR A 153 8.76 14.66 -12.61
CA THR A 153 7.41 15.21 -12.85
C THR A 153 6.34 14.31 -12.24
N ASP A 154 5.40 14.92 -11.52
CA ASP A 154 4.29 14.18 -10.92
C ASP A 154 3.36 13.59 -11.99
N ARG A 155 2.66 12.52 -11.63
CA ARG A 155 1.72 11.86 -12.53
C ARG A 155 0.35 12.56 -12.51
N PRO A 156 -0.37 12.63 -13.65
CA PRO A 156 -1.73 13.16 -13.67
C PRO A 156 -2.66 12.42 -12.71
N GLY A 157 -3.49 13.17 -11.99
CA GLY A 157 -4.49 12.59 -11.08
C GLY A 157 -3.89 11.87 -9.86
N HIS A 158 -2.71 12.30 -9.41
CA HIS A 158 -2.09 11.73 -8.21
C HIS A 158 -2.84 12.18 -6.97
N ASP A 159 -3.48 11.25 -6.27
CA ASP A 159 -4.22 11.54 -5.04
C ASP A 159 -3.31 12.16 -3.97
N GLN A 160 -3.79 13.22 -3.33
CA GLN A 160 -3.01 13.95 -2.32
C GLN A 160 -2.87 13.14 -1.04
N ARG A 161 -3.99 12.62 -0.52
CA ARG A 161 -3.99 11.83 0.71
C ARG A 161 -4.96 10.65 0.59
N TYR A 162 -4.53 9.51 1.12
CA TYR A 162 -5.35 8.33 1.27
C TYR A 162 -5.13 7.73 2.66
N ALA A 163 -6.19 7.63 3.44
CA ALA A 163 -6.18 7.06 4.79
C ALA A 163 -7.46 6.28 5.06
N ILE A 164 -7.37 5.23 5.86
CA ILE A 164 -8.50 4.34 6.19
C ILE A 164 -8.73 4.31 7.70
N ASP A 165 -9.98 4.54 8.10
CA ASP A 165 -10.47 4.28 9.45
C ASP A 165 -10.89 2.80 9.57
N PHE A 166 -10.18 2.07 10.41
CA PHE A 166 -10.43 0.66 10.68
C PHE A 166 -11.21 0.41 12.00
N SER A 167 -11.86 1.43 12.54
CA SER A 167 -12.58 1.34 13.82
C SER A 167 -13.64 0.24 13.84
N LYS A 168 -14.32 -0.03 12.71
CA LYS A 168 -15.33 -1.09 12.62
C LYS A 168 -14.73 -2.47 12.84
N ILE A 169 -13.68 -2.84 12.11
CA ILE A 169 -13.03 -4.15 12.26
C ILE A 169 -12.44 -4.30 13.68
N GLN A 170 -11.90 -3.22 14.25
CA GLN A 170 -11.38 -3.21 15.60
C GLN A 170 -12.49 -3.46 16.63
N ASN A 171 -13.59 -2.72 16.55
CA ASN A 171 -14.67 -2.80 17.52
C ASN A 171 -15.48 -4.10 17.42
N GLU A 172 -15.73 -4.58 16.20
CA GLU A 172 -16.58 -5.75 15.97
C GLU A 172 -15.80 -7.08 16.03
N LEU A 173 -14.56 -7.09 15.54
CA LEU A 173 -13.79 -8.33 15.39
C LEU A 173 -12.57 -8.41 16.29
N GLY A 174 -12.21 -7.31 16.98
CA GLY A 174 -11.04 -7.23 17.85
C GLY A 174 -9.71 -7.22 17.12
N TRP A 175 -9.70 -6.90 15.80
CA TRP A 175 -8.48 -6.83 15.02
C TRP A 175 -7.88 -5.42 15.05
N GLN A 176 -6.56 -5.36 15.11
CA GLN A 176 -5.77 -4.14 14.91
C GLN A 176 -4.40 -4.50 14.30
N PRO A 177 -3.74 -3.55 13.61
CA PRO A 177 -2.40 -3.80 13.10
C PRO A 177 -1.41 -4.05 14.25
N SER A 178 -0.46 -4.94 14.05
CA SER A 178 0.55 -5.34 15.03
C SER A 178 1.93 -4.77 14.74
N TYR A 179 2.21 -4.41 13.49
CA TYR A 179 3.48 -3.81 13.08
C TYR A 179 3.43 -2.29 13.19
N SER A 180 4.46 -1.67 13.80
CA SER A 180 4.75 -0.26 13.52
C SER A 180 5.33 -0.14 12.09
N PHE A 181 5.24 1.05 11.51
CA PHE A 181 5.79 1.29 10.16
C PHE A 181 7.30 1.00 10.11
N GLU A 182 8.02 1.42 11.11
CA GLU A 182 9.47 1.25 11.22
C GLU A 182 9.86 -0.23 11.31
N GLN A 183 9.17 -1.02 12.15
CA GLN A 183 9.41 -2.46 12.28
C GLN A 183 9.09 -3.20 10.97
N GLY A 184 7.94 -2.92 10.36
CA GLY A 184 7.55 -3.54 9.10
C GLY A 184 8.49 -3.14 7.94
N MET A 185 8.99 -1.89 7.93
CA MET A 185 9.93 -1.43 6.91
C MET A 185 11.30 -2.11 7.07
N GLU A 186 11.82 -2.23 8.30
CA GLU A 186 13.08 -2.92 8.56
C GLU A 186 12.99 -4.38 8.08
N GLN A 187 11.93 -5.09 8.46
CA GLN A 187 11.69 -6.47 8.01
C GLN A 187 11.59 -6.56 6.47
N THR A 188 10.91 -5.60 5.85
CA THR A 188 10.75 -5.56 4.39
C THR A 188 12.08 -5.37 3.69
N VAL A 189 12.89 -4.40 4.12
CA VAL A 189 14.22 -4.14 3.55
C VAL A 189 15.12 -5.36 3.69
N GLU A 190 15.20 -5.96 4.89
CA GLU A 190 15.98 -7.17 5.13
C GLU A 190 15.53 -8.33 4.24
N TRP A 191 14.21 -8.47 4.04
CA TRP A 191 13.69 -9.51 3.16
C TRP A 191 14.19 -9.35 1.72
N TYR A 192 14.08 -8.15 1.12
CA TYR A 192 14.52 -7.91 -0.26
C TYR A 192 16.04 -8.06 -0.43
N ILE A 193 16.85 -7.63 0.54
CA ILE A 193 18.30 -7.83 0.52
C ILE A 193 18.65 -9.32 0.48
N ASN A 194 17.92 -10.15 1.23
CA ASN A 194 18.19 -11.58 1.37
C ASN A 194 17.53 -12.47 0.30
N HIS A 195 16.64 -11.91 -0.56
CA HIS A 195 15.88 -12.66 -1.56
C HIS A 195 16.07 -12.13 -2.98
N GLN A 196 17.31 -11.79 -3.33
CA GLN A 196 17.63 -11.21 -4.65
C GLN A 196 17.28 -12.18 -5.79
N GLU A 197 17.51 -13.48 -5.62
CA GLU A 197 17.12 -14.49 -6.61
C GLU A 197 15.62 -14.46 -6.92
N TRP A 198 14.76 -14.29 -5.91
CA TRP A 198 13.33 -14.11 -6.12
C TRP A 198 13.04 -12.83 -6.91
N CYS A 199 13.70 -11.73 -6.56
CA CYS A 199 13.55 -10.44 -7.27
C CYS A 199 13.95 -10.56 -8.75
N GLU A 200 15.07 -11.21 -9.02
CA GLU A 200 15.55 -11.48 -10.38
C GLU A 200 14.54 -12.34 -11.16
N ASN A 201 14.05 -13.40 -10.56
CA ASN A 201 13.08 -14.31 -11.20
C ASN A 201 11.77 -13.61 -11.59
N VAL A 202 11.22 -12.74 -10.74
CA VAL A 202 9.97 -12.03 -11.06
C VAL A 202 10.17 -10.86 -12.04
N THR A 203 11.40 -10.34 -12.17
CA THR A 203 11.72 -9.25 -13.11
C THR A 203 12.36 -9.75 -14.41
N SER A 204 12.84 -11.00 -14.49
CA SER A 204 13.57 -11.55 -15.64
C SER A 204 12.73 -11.74 -16.91
N GLY A 205 11.40 -11.69 -16.84
CA GLY A 205 10.52 -11.91 -17.98
C GLY A 205 10.47 -10.72 -18.93
N LYS A 206 9.65 -9.73 -18.62
CA LYS A 206 9.42 -8.54 -19.48
C LYS A 206 9.57 -7.23 -18.75
N TYR A 207 9.42 -7.22 -17.43
CA TYR A 207 9.44 -6.01 -16.63
C TYR A 207 10.88 -5.67 -16.20
N GLN A 208 11.36 -4.49 -16.58
CA GLN A 208 12.70 -3.98 -16.27
C GLN A 208 12.66 -2.79 -15.29
N ARG A 209 11.65 -2.71 -14.47
CA ARG A 209 11.41 -1.63 -13.48
C ARG A 209 11.17 -0.26 -14.11
N GLU A 210 10.71 -0.25 -15.36
CA GLU A 210 10.20 0.94 -16.03
C GLU A 210 8.84 1.36 -15.46
N ARG A 211 8.50 2.63 -15.68
CA ARG A 211 7.18 3.15 -15.28
C ARG A 211 6.09 2.49 -16.11
N LEU A 212 5.12 1.85 -15.45
CA LEU A 212 3.94 1.29 -16.12
C LEU A 212 2.81 2.33 -16.21
N GLY A 213 2.06 2.30 -17.31
CA GLY A 213 0.86 3.13 -17.48
C GLY A 213 1.13 4.57 -17.92
N ILE A 214 2.19 4.77 -18.71
CA ILE A 214 2.43 6.04 -19.43
C ILE A 214 1.78 5.95 -20.80
#